data_08217793db5594ee0dad45fb044fb5d4
#
_entry.id   08217793db5594ee0dad45fb044fb5d4
#
_cell.length_a   1.000
_cell.length_b   1.000
_cell.length_c   1.000
_cell.angle_alpha   90.00
_cell.angle_beta   90.00
_cell.angle_gamma   90.00
#
_symmetry.space_group_name_H-M   'P 1'
#
loop_
_entity.id
_entity.type
_entity.pdbx_description
1 polymer ?
#
loop_
_entity_poly.entity_id
_entity_poly.type
_entity_poly.pdbx_seq_one_letter_code
_entity_poly.pdbx_strand_id
1 'polypeptide(L)'
;MATTALTASKTPGIIVAEIRMMSASFSGVHFLVEGDDDSKFWKPRVSSTSATIVNCEGKPNLLGASALIQRLGISSVAGVYDPDFERLFGVTHHPNILTPTDHNDLELTLIASDALNSLLHEFGDPAQIADFERNQGVTVAHYLEATSRQFGQLRYLSGILRHQVDFDRLSPYRFVSADTWTLDRSALISEYALLSGLTAPDVETLVQTHCPQAPNWCLSQGHDTVRVLAQGLRRRIGRKQISEQDVARVLRIAFSLELLQQSVMYRSLRSLETTLPAALFS
;
A
#
# COMPACT_ATOMS: atom_id res chain seq x y z
N MET A 1 -32.72 -21.87 4.95
CA MET A 1 -32.03 -21.66 3.64
C MET A 1 -31.52 -20.23 3.61
N ALA A 2 -30.22 -20.04 3.80
CA ALA A 2 -29.62 -18.71 3.74
C ALA A 2 -29.40 -18.39 2.27
N THR A 3 -30.11 -17.41 1.78
CA THR A 3 -29.94 -16.86 0.43
C THR A 3 -28.60 -16.11 0.41
N THR A 4 -27.56 -16.75 -0.11
CA THR A 4 -26.29 -16.06 -0.41
C THR A 4 -26.61 -15.06 -1.54
N ALA A 5 -26.78 -13.80 -1.18
CA ALA A 5 -26.83 -12.73 -2.15
C ALA A 5 -25.50 -12.77 -2.91
N LEU A 6 -25.55 -13.10 -4.20
CA LEU A 6 -24.46 -12.89 -5.14
C LEU A 6 -24.22 -11.36 -5.19
N THR A 7 -23.30 -10.87 -4.38
CA THR A 7 -22.77 -9.52 -4.54
C THR A 7 -22.01 -9.54 -5.86
N ALA A 8 -22.63 -9.00 -6.91
CA ALA A 8 -21.95 -8.81 -8.19
C ALA A 8 -20.72 -7.92 -7.92
N SER A 9 -19.52 -8.39 -8.24
CA SER A 9 -18.30 -7.60 -8.10
C SER A 9 -18.45 -6.31 -8.92
N LYS A 10 -18.02 -5.19 -8.36
CA LYS A 10 -18.06 -3.89 -9.04
C LYS A 10 -17.28 -3.97 -10.36
N THR A 11 -17.76 -3.25 -11.34
CA THR A 11 -17.05 -3.01 -12.61
C THR A 11 -16.89 -1.51 -12.81
N PRO A 12 -15.97 -1.05 -13.66
CA PRO A 12 -15.83 0.38 -13.96
C PRO A 12 -17.16 1.04 -14.40
N GLY A 13 -17.98 0.35 -15.17
CA GLY A 13 -19.30 0.86 -15.59
C GLY A 13 -20.28 1.01 -14.43
N ILE A 14 -20.31 0.07 -13.50
CA ILE A 14 -21.15 0.12 -12.28
C ILE A 14 -20.73 1.30 -11.42
N ILE A 15 -19.42 1.54 -11.22
CA ILE A 15 -18.90 2.66 -10.43
C ILE A 15 -19.33 3.99 -11.04
N VAL A 16 -19.22 4.14 -12.35
CA VAL A 16 -19.67 5.36 -13.05
C VAL A 16 -21.19 5.56 -12.92
N ALA A 17 -21.98 4.49 -13.03
CA ALA A 17 -23.43 4.55 -12.83
C ALA A 17 -23.78 4.95 -11.38
N GLU A 18 -23.11 4.39 -10.39
CA GLU A 18 -23.25 4.74 -8.96
C GLU A 18 -22.99 6.24 -8.76
N ILE A 19 -21.89 6.77 -9.27
CA ILE A 19 -21.54 8.19 -9.17
C ILE A 19 -22.64 9.06 -9.81
N ARG A 20 -23.11 8.72 -11.00
CA ARG A 20 -24.17 9.47 -11.68
C ARG A 20 -25.48 9.47 -10.89
N MET A 21 -25.84 8.35 -10.28
CA MET A 21 -27.03 8.27 -9.42
C MET A 21 -26.87 9.12 -8.16
N MET A 22 -25.73 9.04 -7.50
CA MET A 22 -25.44 9.86 -6.33
C MET A 22 -25.42 11.36 -6.66
N SER A 23 -24.91 11.74 -7.83
CA SER A 23 -24.85 13.15 -8.28
C SER A 23 -26.24 13.78 -8.49
N ALA A 24 -27.31 13.00 -8.56
CA ALA A 24 -28.68 13.53 -8.60
C ALA A 24 -29.12 14.17 -7.27
N SER A 25 -28.51 13.78 -6.13
CA SER A 25 -28.84 14.25 -4.80
C SER A 25 -27.66 14.83 -4.03
N PHE A 26 -26.44 14.72 -4.59
CA PHE A 26 -25.20 15.18 -3.94
C PHE A 26 -24.35 15.95 -4.94
N SER A 27 -24.12 17.23 -4.66
CA SER A 27 -23.34 18.15 -5.53
C SER A 27 -21.86 18.25 -5.16
N GLY A 28 -21.39 17.45 -4.20
CA GLY A 28 -20.01 17.43 -3.75
C GLY A 28 -19.08 16.55 -4.59
N VAL A 29 -17.96 16.17 -4.02
CA VAL A 29 -16.92 15.39 -4.66
C VAL A 29 -17.12 13.88 -4.37
N HIS A 30 -17.08 13.06 -5.41
CA HIS A 30 -16.99 11.60 -5.31
C HIS A 30 -15.52 11.19 -5.25
N PHE A 31 -15.05 10.77 -4.08
CA PHE A 31 -13.65 10.44 -3.85
C PHE A 31 -13.41 8.95 -4.01
N LEU A 32 -12.71 8.57 -5.08
CA LEU A 32 -12.42 7.18 -5.43
C LEU A 32 -11.25 6.66 -4.59
N VAL A 33 -11.41 5.45 -4.09
CA VAL A 33 -10.36 4.69 -3.39
C VAL A 33 -10.36 3.24 -3.84
N GLU A 34 -9.23 2.54 -3.69
CA GLU A 34 -9.10 1.17 -4.18
C GLU A 34 -9.95 0.18 -3.38
N GLY A 35 -9.90 0.25 -2.05
CA GLY A 35 -10.46 -0.78 -1.20
C GLY A 35 -11.05 -0.29 0.12
N ASP A 36 -11.40 -1.27 0.96
CA ASP A 36 -12.00 -1.02 2.28
C ASP A 36 -11.04 -0.33 3.25
N ASP A 37 -9.76 -0.69 3.22
CA ASP A 37 -8.77 -0.11 4.12
C ASP A 37 -8.44 1.33 3.75
N ASP A 38 -8.41 1.66 2.46
CA ASP A 38 -8.35 3.05 1.98
C ASP A 38 -9.59 3.83 2.40
N SER A 39 -10.77 3.22 2.24
CA SER A 39 -12.03 3.84 2.68
C SER A 39 -11.99 4.20 4.15
N LYS A 40 -11.48 3.31 5.02
CA LYS A 40 -11.32 3.56 6.47
C LYS A 40 -10.29 4.66 6.74
N PHE A 41 -9.23 4.74 5.93
CA PHE A 41 -8.21 5.78 6.06
C PHE A 41 -8.75 7.15 5.66
N TRP A 42 -9.41 7.26 4.51
CA TRP A 42 -9.82 8.53 3.94
C TRP A 42 -11.11 9.10 4.56
N LYS A 43 -12.06 8.25 4.94
CA LYS A 43 -13.37 8.69 5.46
C LYS A 43 -13.31 9.72 6.60
N PRO A 44 -12.44 9.59 7.61
CA PRO A 44 -12.31 10.60 8.67
C PRO A 44 -11.48 11.84 8.27
N ARG A 45 -10.88 11.86 7.07
CA ARG A 45 -9.93 12.89 6.62
C ARG A 45 -10.49 13.80 5.52
N VAL A 46 -11.46 13.31 4.78
CA VAL A 46 -12.18 14.13 3.80
C VAL A 46 -13.39 14.80 4.44
N SER A 47 -13.83 15.91 3.87
CA SER A 47 -15.01 16.65 4.36
C SER A 47 -16.27 15.82 4.25
N SER A 48 -16.92 15.53 5.36
CA SER A 48 -18.17 14.72 5.39
C SER A 48 -19.38 15.43 4.76
N THR A 49 -19.31 16.73 4.54
CA THR A 49 -20.40 17.53 3.96
C THR A 49 -20.25 17.74 2.47
N SER A 50 -19.01 17.74 1.96
CA SER A 50 -18.71 18.06 0.56
C SER A 50 -18.00 16.94 -0.20
N ALA A 51 -17.69 15.81 0.45
CA ALA A 51 -17.10 14.65 -0.22
C ALA A 51 -17.75 13.33 0.23
N THR A 52 -17.86 12.37 -0.68
CA THR A 52 -18.30 11.00 -0.40
C THR A 52 -17.29 9.99 -0.95
N ILE A 53 -16.98 8.95 -0.15
CA ILE A 53 -16.05 7.89 -0.56
C ILE A 53 -16.75 6.90 -1.50
N VAL A 54 -16.09 6.57 -2.59
CA VAL A 54 -16.49 5.51 -3.53
C VAL A 54 -15.40 4.44 -3.53
N ASN A 55 -15.68 3.31 -2.90
CA ASN A 55 -14.82 2.13 -2.93
C ASN A 55 -14.96 1.43 -4.30
N CYS A 56 -13.85 1.27 -5.01
CA CYS A 56 -13.80 0.72 -6.36
C CYS A 56 -13.61 -0.81 -6.41
N GLU A 57 -13.37 -1.47 -5.26
CA GLU A 57 -13.09 -2.90 -5.18
C GLU A 57 -11.90 -3.34 -6.05
N GLY A 58 -10.82 -2.58 -5.98
CA GLY A 58 -9.51 -2.86 -6.56
C GLY A 58 -9.05 -1.86 -7.61
N LYS A 59 -7.74 -1.79 -7.76
CA LYS A 59 -7.03 -0.89 -8.68
C LYS A 59 -7.52 -0.96 -10.14
N PRO A 60 -7.74 -2.16 -10.74
CA PRO A 60 -8.22 -2.23 -12.12
C PRO A 60 -9.57 -1.52 -12.32
N ASN A 61 -10.47 -1.66 -11.36
CA ASN A 61 -11.77 -0.98 -11.40
C ASN A 61 -11.63 0.53 -11.21
N LEU A 62 -10.78 0.96 -10.28
CA LEU A 62 -10.52 2.38 -10.03
C LEU A 62 -9.95 3.05 -11.28
N LEU A 63 -8.93 2.48 -11.90
CA LEU A 63 -8.32 3.01 -13.14
C LEU A 63 -9.31 3.01 -14.30
N GLY A 64 -10.05 1.92 -14.49
CA GLY A 64 -11.06 1.80 -15.53
C GLY A 64 -12.20 2.80 -15.35
N ALA A 65 -12.72 2.97 -14.13
CA ALA A 65 -13.75 3.96 -13.81
C ALA A 65 -13.24 5.39 -14.05
N SER A 66 -12.03 5.71 -13.61
CA SER A 66 -11.42 7.02 -13.80
C SER A 66 -11.26 7.39 -15.28
N ALA A 67 -10.85 6.44 -16.11
CA ALA A 67 -10.76 6.64 -17.57
C ALA A 67 -12.14 6.90 -18.19
N LEU A 68 -13.17 6.19 -17.75
CA LEU A 68 -14.57 6.42 -18.20
C LEU A 68 -15.08 7.80 -17.75
N ILE A 69 -14.84 8.18 -16.49
CA ILE A 69 -15.21 9.46 -15.90
C ILE A 69 -14.61 10.62 -16.70
N GLN A 70 -13.31 10.55 -16.96
CA GLN A 70 -12.61 11.57 -17.75
C GLN A 70 -13.18 11.69 -19.17
N ARG A 71 -13.42 10.55 -19.84
CA ARG A 71 -14.03 10.52 -21.18
C ARG A 71 -15.45 11.10 -21.21
N LEU A 72 -16.20 10.95 -20.13
CA LEU A 72 -17.57 11.46 -20.00
C LEU A 72 -17.61 12.92 -19.51
N GLY A 73 -16.48 13.55 -19.21
CA GLY A 73 -16.40 14.92 -18.72
C GLY A 73 -17.01 15.14 -17.33
N ILE A 74 -17.03 14.11 -16.47
CA ILE A 74 -17.55 14.23 -15.11
C ILE A 74 -16.47 14.90 -14.24
N SER A 75 -16.69 16.12 -13.81
CA SER A 75 -15.73 16.97 -13.09
C SER A 75 -15.80 16.87 -11.56
N SER A 76 -16.83 16.20 -11.01
CA SER A 76 -17.04 16.08 -9.56
C SER A 76 -16.34 14.88 -8.94
N VAL A 77 -15.20 14.45 -9.50
CA VAL A 77 -14.51 13.23 -9.08
C VAL A 77 -13.03 13.50 -8.85
N ALA A 78 -12.52 13.00 -7.75
CA ALA A 78 -11.09 12.87 -7.44
C ALA A 78 -10.82 11.49 -6.86
N GLY A 79 -9.57 11.07 -6.76
CA GLY A 79 -9.25 9.79 -6.14
C GLY A 79 -7.77 9.62 -5.81
N VAL A 80 -7.50 8.58 -5.05
CA VAL A 80 -6.14 8.14 -4.72
C VAL A 80 -5.98 6.68 -5.15
N TYR A 81 -4.78 6.35 -5.61
CA TYR A 81 -4.41 5.00 -6.01
C TYR A 81 -3.01 4.65 -5.55
N ASP A 82 -2.75 3.37 -5.41
CA ASP A 82 -1.43 2.84 -5.11
C ASP A 82 -0.63 2.66 -6.41
N PRO A 83 0.47 3.40 -6.61
CA PRO A 83 1.24 3.29 -7.85
C PRO A 83 1.97 1.94 -7.98
N ASP A 84 2.12 1.16 -6.91
CA ASP A 84 2.93 -0.06 -6.90
C ASP A 84 4.34 0.20 -7.49
N PHE A 85 4.76 -0.63 -8.45
CA PHE A 85 6.03 -0.45 -9.17
C PHE A 85 5.90 0.41 -10.44
N GLU A 86 4.77 1.06 -10.69
CA GLU A 86 4.53 1.85 -11.91
C GLU A 86 5.60 2.91 -12.13
N ARG A 87 6.05 3.56 -11.04
CA ARG A 87 7.15 4.55 -11.12
C ARG A 87 8.45 3.94 -11.64
N LEU A 88 8.73 2.68 -11.31
CA LEU A 88 9.93 1.96 -11.76
C LEU A 88 9.77 1.44 -13.19
N PHE A 89 8.55 1.16 -13.63
CA PHE A 89 8.22 0.79 -14.99
C PHE A 89 8.05 1.99 -15.93
N GLY A 90 8.16 3.22 -15.41
CA GLY A 90 7.97 4.44 -16.21
C GLY A 90 6.52 4.67 -16.63
N VAL A 91 5.55 4.08 -15.95
CA VAL A 91 4.12 4.32 -16.20
C VAL A 91 3.76 5.69 -15.62
N THR A 92 3.28 6.60 -16.47
CA THR A 92 2.98 7.99 -16.09
C THR A 92 1.58 8.45 -16.53
N HIS A 93 0.81 7.59 -17.18
CA HIS A 93 -0.42 7.98 -17.84
C HIS A 93 -1.67 7.46 -17.12
N HIS A 94 -1.97 8.05 -15.99
CA HIS A 94 -3.26 7.89 -15.33
C HIS A 94 -4.13 9.15 -15.53
N PRO A 95 -5.46 9.01 -15.43
CA PRO A 95 -6.36 10.15 -15.45
C PRO A 95 -5.94 11.20 -14.41
N ASN A 96 -5.95 12.47 -14.80
CA ASN A 96 -5.51 13.60 -13.97
C ASN A 96 -6.42 13.87 -12.75
N ILE A 97 -7.51 13.12 -12.60
CA ILE A 97 -8.37 13.11 -11.40
C ILE A 97 -7.83 12.16 -10.31
N LEU A 98 -6.76 11.41 -10.57
CA LEU A 98 -6.14 10.49 -9.63
C LEU A 98 -4.79 11.02 -9.13
N THR A 99 -4.57 10.83 -7.84
CA THR A 99 -3.31 11.13 -7.16
C THR A 99 -2.69 9.84 -6.64
N PRO A 100 -1.41 9.56 -6.90
CA PRO A 100 -0.74 8.41 -6.32
C PRO A 100 -0.43 8.62 -4.84
N THR A 101 -0.38 7.54 -4.05
CA THR A 101 0.22 7.56 -2.70
C THR A 101 1.70 7.95 -2.79
N ASP A 102 2.29 8.43 -1.68
CA ASP A 102 3.67 8.92 -1.66
C ASP A 102 4.69 7.81 -1.99
N HIS A 103 4.40 6.59 -1.55
CA HIS A 103 5.19 5.38 -1.83
C HIS A 103 4.40 4.41 -2.71
N ASN A 104 4.81 3.14 -2.78
CA ASN A 104 4.17 2.16 -3.66
C ASN A 104 2.72 1.86 -3.28
N ASP A 105 2.40 2.02 -2.00
CA ASP A 105 1.07 1.81 -1.46
C ASP A 105 0.84 2.68 -0.22
N LEU A 106 -0.40 2.64 0.29
CA LEU A 106 -0.77 3.40 1.47
C LEU A 106 0.00 2.92 2.70
N GLU A 107 0.11 1.61 2.93
CA GLU A 107 0.81 1.06 4.10
C GLU A 107 2.26 1.53 4.17
N LEU A 108 2.99 1.53 3.05
CA LEU A 108 4.37 2.04 3.01
C LEU A 108 4.43 3.54 3.28
N THR A 109 3.45 4.31 2.80
CA THR A 109 3.34 5.74 3.10
C THR A 109 3.18 5.98 4.61
N LEU A 110 2.38 5.14 5.28
CA LEU A 110 2.20 5.20 6.73
C LEU A 110 3.48 4.78 7.48
N ILE A 111 4.12 3.68 7.08
CA ILE A 111 5.33 3.14 7.72
C ILE A 111 6.53 4.09 7.53
N ALA A 112 6.63 4.76 6.40
CA ALA A 112 7.70 5.72 6.12
C ALA A 112 7.58 7.04 6.91
N SER A 113 6.52 7.20 7.69
CA SER A 113 6.22 8.40 8.49
C SER A 113 6.42 8.15 10.00
N ASP A 114 6.21 9.19 10.81
CA ASP A 114 6.20 9.10 12.27
C ASP A 114 5.07 8.22 12.84
N ALA A 115 4.13 7.76 12.03
CA ALA A 115 3.14 6.77 12.44
C ALA A 115 3.78 5.44 12.87
N LEU A 116 4.92 5.05 12.25
CA LEU A 116 5.71 3.90 12.69
C LEU A 116 6.24 4.11 14.11
N ASN A 117 6.78 5.28 14.43
CA ASN A 117 7.30 5.58 15.77
C ASN A 117 6.18 5.50 16.82
N SER A 118 4.99 6.03 16.50
CA SER A 118 3.82 5.93 17.39
C SER A 118 3.40 4.47 17.63
N LEU A 119 3.43 3.64 16.58
CA LEU A 119 3.13 2.22 16.68
C LEU A 119 4.18 1.48 17.52
N LEU A 120 5.47 1.77 17.31
CA LEU A 120 6.57 1.18 18.10
C LEU A 120 6.51 1.59 19.57
N HIS A 121 6.07 2.80 19.87
CA HIS A 121 5.84 3.29 21.22
C HIS A 121 4.73 2.51 21.94
N GLU A 122 3.64 2.18 21.25
CA GLU A 122 2.48 1.47 21.82
C GLU A 122 2.73 -0.03 21.99
N PHE A 123 3.35 -0.68 21.00
CA PHE A 123 3.46 -2.13 20.94
C PHE A 123 4.88 -2.67 21.10
N GLY A 124 5.88 -1.84 20.93
CA GLY A 124 7.28 -2.20 21.12
C GLY A 124 7.70 -2.21 22.59
N ASP A 125 8.84 -2.81 22.84
CA ASP A 125 9.57 -2.72 24.11
C ASP A 125 10.80 -1.84 23.85
N PRO A 126 10.91 -0.65 24.46
CA PRO A 126 12.00 0.29 24.18
C PRO A 126 13.39 -0.32 24.40
N ALA A 127 13.56 -1.20 25.40
CA ALA A 127 14.85 -1.84 25.64
C ALA A 127 15.20 -2.86 24.57
N GLN A 128 14.22 -3.64 24.10
CA GLN A 128 14.40 -4.60 23.01
C GLN A 128 14.64 -3.90 21.67
N ILE A 129 13.95 -2.79 21.39
CA ILE A 129 14.18 -1.97 20.19
C ILE A 129 15.60 -1.42 20.21
N ALA A 130 16.04 -0.79 21.31
CA ALA A 130 17.38 -0.23 21.41
C ALA A 130 18.48 -1.31 21.32
N ASP A 131 18.24 -2.50 21.89
CA ASP A 131 19.14 -3.65 21.77
C ASP A 131 19.21 -4.15 20.32
N PHE A 132 18.05 -4.28 19.67
CA PHE A 132 17.97 -4.71 18.27
C PHE A 132 18.71 -3.73 17.35
N GLU A 133 18.44 -2.44 17.45
CA GLU A 133 19.06 -1.40 16.61
C GLU A 133 20.58 -1.34 16.84
N ARG A 134 21.04 -1.48 18.09
CA ARG A 134 22.47 -1.56 18.40
C ARG A 134 23.14 -2.78 17.76
N ASN A 135 22.48 -3.94 17.83
CA ASN A 135 23.05 -5.18 17.30
C ASN A 135 23.02 -5.22 15.76
N GLN A 136 22.01 -4.60 15.13
CA GLN A 136 21.90 -4.52 13.67
C GLN A 136 22.67 -3.33 13.07
N GLY A 137 22.99 -2.31 13.88
CA GLY A 137 23.61 -1.07 13.40
C GLY A 137 22.67 -0.19 12.55
N VAL A 138 21.37 -0.45 12.56
CA VAL A 138 20.36 0.27 11.79
C VAL A 138 19.08 0.43 12.59
N THR A 139 18.24 1.42 12.22
CA THR A 139 16.92 1.61 12.84
C THR A 139 15.94 0.52 12.42
N VAL A 140 14.88 0.32 13.20
CA VAL A 140 13.76 -0.57 12.84
C VAL A 140 13.20 -0.23 11.45
N ALA A 141 13.00 1.05 11.14
CA ALA A 141 12.50 1.50 9.84
C ALA A 141 13.42 1.06 8.68
N HIS A 142 14.73 1.25 8.83
CA HIS A 142 15.70 0.83 7.83
C HIS A 142 15.74 -0.69 7.67
N TYR A 143 15.68 -1.42 8.77
CA TYR A 143 15.64 -2.89 8.75
C TYR A 143 14.38 -3.42 8.04
N LEU A 144 13.21 -2.84 8.32
CA LEU A 144 11.95 -3.17 7.66
C LEU A 144 12.04 -2.96 6.15
N GLU A 145 12.57 -1.80 5.75
CA GLU A 145 12.75 -1.48 4.33
C GLU A 145 13.71 -2.47 3.66
N ALA A 146 14.89 -2.69 4.23
CA ALA A 146 15.88 -3.59 3.66
C ALA A 146 15.38 -5.04 3.56
N THR A 147 14.60 -5.50 4.54
CA THR A 147 14.00 -6.84 4.54
C THR A 147 12.87 -6.96 3.52
N SER A 148 11.91 -6.03 3.51
CA SER A 148 10.78 -6.08 2.59
C SER A 148 11.18 -5.83 1.14
N ARG A 149 12.22 -5.06 0.90
CA ARG A 149 12.83 -4.87 -0.43
C ARG A 149 13.25 -6.18 -1.08
N GLN A 150 13.68 -7.18 -0.30
CA GLN A 150 14.05 -8.50 -0.86
C GLN A 150 12.85 -9.19 -1.52
N PHE A 151 11.67 -9.10 -0.90
CA PHE A 151 10.43 -9.61 -1.49
C PHE A 151 9.99 -8.75 -2.68
N GLY A 152 10.10 -7.44 -2.56
CA GLY A 152 9.74 -6.50 -3.62
C GLY A 152 10.60 -6.66 -4.88
N GLN A 153 11.89 -6.98 -4.74
CA GLN A 153 12.77 -7.31 -5.88
C GLN A 153 12.23 -8.50 -6.69
N LEU A 154 11.76 -9.55 -6.01
CA LEU A 154 11.20 -10.72 -6.68
C LEU A 154 9.85 -10.42 -7.34
N ARG A 155 9.01 -9.57 -6.72
CA ARG A 155 7.77 -9.09 -7.34
C ARG A 155 8.05 -8.25 -8.59
N TYR A 156 8.99 -7.33 -8.49
CA TYR A 156 9.44 -6.52 -9.62
C TYR A 156 9.98 -7.38 -10.76
N LEU A 157 10.85 -8.36 -10.43
CA LEU A 157 11.40 -9.31 -11.39
C LEU A 157 10.30 -10.12 -12.08
N SER A 158 9.32 -10.61 -11.34
CA SER A 158 8.15 -11.30 -11.92
C SER A 158 7.39 -10.42 -12.90
N GLY A 159 7.23 -9.13 -12.57
CA GLY A 159 6.56 -8.17 -13.44
C GLY A 159 7.27 -7.97 -14.77
N ILE A 160 8.60 -7.76 -14.76
CA ILE A 160 9.38 -7.57 -15.99
C ILE A 160 9.52 -8.84 -16.83
N LEU A 161 9.65 -10.00 -16.19
CA LEU A 161 9.76 -11.30 -16.87
C LEU A 161 8.39 -11.91 -17.20
N ARG A 162 7.31 -11.30 -16.74
CA ARG A 162 5.92 -11.80 -16.88
C ARG A 162 5.73 -13.22 -16.34
N HIS A 163 6.46 -13.55 -15.26
CA HIS A 163 6.30 -14.83 -14.58
C HIS A 163 5.05 -14.77 -13.68
N GLN A 164 4.22 -15.80 -13.78
CA GLN A 164 3.07 -15.98 -12.88
C GLN A 164 3.55 -16.74 -11.64
N VAL A 165 4.01 -15.99 -10.63
CA VAL A 165 4.46 -16.55 -9.35
C VAL A 165 3.36 -16.34 -8.30
N ASP A 166 3.05 -17.40 -7.57
CA ASP A 166 2.15 -17.34 -6.42
C ASP A 166 2.91 -16.74 -5.22
N PHE A 167 2.69 -15.44 -4.98
CA PHE A 167 3.33 -14.70 -3.89
C PHE A 167 2.78 -15.02 -2.50
N ASP A 168 1.66 -15.73 -2.36
CA ASP A 168 1.22 -16.23 -1.04
C ASP A 168 2.20 -17.30 -0.52
N ARG A 169 2.82 -18.04 -1.40
CA ARG A 169 3.91 -18.98 -1.07
C ARG A 169 5.20 -18.29 -0.67
N LEU A 170 5.39 -17.03 -1.04
CA LEU A 170 6.53 -16.19 -0.68
C LEU A 170 6.22 -15.24 0.50
N SER A 171 5.24 -15.59 1.33
CA SER A 171 4.88 -14.79 2.51
C SER A 171 6.08 -14.63 3.46
N PRO A 172 6.36 -13.41 3.97
CA PRO A 172 7.44 -13.17 4.94
C PRO A 172 7.43 -14.09 6.15
N TYR A 173 6.27 -14.56 6.60
CA TYR A 173 6.16 -15.51 7.71
C TYR A 173 6.90 -16.83 7.49
N ARG A 174 7.21 -17.19 6.26
CA ARG A 174 7.92 -18.43 5.92
C ARG A 174 9.45 -18.25 5.93
N PHE A 175 9.93 -17.05 5.70
CA PHE A 175 11.34 -16.77 5.43
C PHE A 175 11.98 -15.83 6.45
N VAL A 176 11.20 -15.11 7.23
CA VAL A 176 11.70 -14.31 8.34
C VAL A 176 11.54 -15.11 9.62
N SER A 177 12.64 -15.37 10.32
CA SER A 177 12.62 -16.11 11.59
C SER A 177 11.82 -15.33 12.64
N ALA A 178 10.89 -16.01 13.31
CA ALA A 178 10.11 -15.38 14.37
C ALA A 178 10.94 -15.06 15.62
N ASP A 179 11.99 -15.83 15.90
CA ASP A 179 12.78 -15.68 17.13
C ASP A 179 13.93 -14.68 16.95
N THR A 180 14.63 -14.72 15.83
CA THR A 180 15.77 -13.82 15.56
C THR A 180 15.36 -12.60 14.73
N TRP A 181 14.20 -12.64 14.11
CA TRP A 181 13.71 -11.63 13.17
C TRP A 181 14.69 -11.39 12.01
N THR A 182 15.26 -12.45 11.48
CA THR A 182 16.21 -12.42 10.37
C THR A 182 15.63 -13.11 9.15
N LEU A 183 15.89 -12.55 7.97
CA LEU A 183 15.48 -13.14 6.69
C LEU A 183 16.42 -14.28 6.29
N ASP A 184 15.85 -15.45 6.00
CA ASP A 184 16.53 -16.50 5.25
C ASP A 184 16.39 -16.20 3.74
N ARG A 185 17.30 -15.36 3.24
CA ARG A 185 17.32 -14.96 1.84
C ARG A 185 17.57 -16.13 0.90
N SER A 186 18.38 -17.11 1.32
CA SER A 186 18.68 -18.28 0.50
C SER A 186 17.44 -19.14 0.27
N ALA A 187 16.66 -19.41 1.33
CA ALA A 187 15.39 -20.11 1.22
C ALA A 187 14.37 -19.33 0.38
N LEU A 188 14.29 -18.02 0.53
CA LEU A 188 13.39 -17.15 -0.25
C LEU A 188 13.72 -17.23 -1.75
N ILE A 189 15.00 -17.10 -2.13
CA ILE A 189 15.46 -17.20 -3.52
C ILE A 189 15.20 -18.60 -4.09
N SER A 190 15.45 -19.64 -3.30
CA SER A 190 15.23 -21.03 -3.72
C SER A 190 13.75 -21.32 -3.99
N GLU A 191 12.84 -20.83 -3.14
CA GLU A 191 11.40 -20.98 -3.36
C GLU A 191 10.93 -20.19 -4.59
N TYR A 192 11.42 -18.94 -4.76
CA TYR A 192 11.10 -18.17 -5.95
C TYR A 192 11.60 -18.87 -7.24
N ALA A 193 12.81 -19.40 -7.22
CA ALA A 193 13.38 -20.13 -8.35
C ALA A 193 12.50 -21.34 -8.73
N LEU A 194 12.05 -22.12 -7.71
CA LEU A 194 11.13 -23.23 -7.92
C LEU A 194 9.81 -22.78 -8.56
N LEU A 195 9.22 -21.69 -8.08
CA LEU A 195 7.93 -21.18 -8.56
C LEU A 195 8.01 -20.57 -9.96
N SER A 196 9.14 -19.97 -10.31
CA SER A 196 9.37 -19.33 -11.60
C SER A 196 9.95 -20.27 -12.68
N GLY A 197 10.36 -21.47 -12.30
CA GLY A 197 11.04 -22.41 -13.20
C GLY A 197 12.50 -22.03 -13.51
N LEU A 198 13.11 -21.18 -12.69
CA LEU A 198 14.50 -20.74 -12.80
C LEU A 198 15.41 -21.53 -11.83
N THR A 199 16.72 -21.35 -11.94
CA THR A 199 17.66 -21.78 -10.91
C THR A 199 17.94 -20.63 -9.91
N ALA A 200 18.32 -20.95 -8.67
CA ALA A 200 18.64 -19.93 -7.68
C ALA A 200 19.80 -19.00 -8.13
N PRO A 201 20.90 -19.47 -8.74
CA PRO A 201 21.93 -18.59 -9.31
C PRO A 201 21.40 -17.66 -10.43
N ASP A 202 20.47 -18.14 -11.27
CA ASP A 202 19.86 -17.28 -12.29
C ASP A 202 19.03 -16.16 -11.65
N VAL A 203 18.23 -16.49 -10.62
CA VAL A 203 17.44 -15.48 -9.89
C VAL A 203 18.35 -14.42 -9.27
N GLU A 204 19.46 -14.83 -8.62
CA GLU A 204 20.43 -13.87 -8.06
C GLU A 204 21.00 -12.95 -9.13
N THR A 205 21.41 -13.51 -10.27
CA THR A 205 21.93 -12.75 -11.42
C THR A 205 20.88 -11.79 -11.96
N LEU A 206 19.63 -12.24 -12.12
CA LEU A 206 18.53 -11.42 -12.61
C LEU A 206 18.17 -10.28 -11.64
N VAL A 207 18.16 -10.54 -10.33
CA VAL A 207 17.96 -9.49 -9.33
C VAL A 207 19.06 -8.44 -9.42
N GLN A 208 20.34 -8.85 -9.53
CA GLN A 208 21.46 -7.92 -9.62
C GLN A 208 21.44 -7.09 -10.90
N THR A 209 21.01 -7.68 -12.02
CA THR A 209 21.07 -7.04 -13.33
C THR A 209 19.83 -6.22 -13.70
N HIS A 210 18.66 -6.58 -13.18
CA HIS A 210 17.39 -5.99 -13.61
C HIS A 210 16.70 -5.16 -12.52
N CYS A 211 16.94 -5.44 -11.22
CA CYS A 211 16.33 -4.61 -10.20
C CYS A 211 17.04 -3.25 -10.12
N PRO A 212 16.29 -2.14 -10.21
CA PRO A 212 16.89 -0.81 -10.18
C PRO A 212 17.42 -0.46 -8.79
N GLN A 213 18.39 0.44 -8.73
CA GLN A 213 18.74 1.15 -7.51
C GLN A 213 17.64 2.17 -7.23
N ALA A 214 16.63 1.75 -6.51
CA ALA A 214 15.46 2.57 -6.20
C ALA A 214 15.59 3.25 -4.83
N PRO A 215 15.00 4.44 -4.64
CA PRO A 215 14.89 5.07 -3.32
C PRO A 215 14.19 4.14 -2.31
N ASN A 216 14.34 4.45 -1.01
CA ASN A 216 13.69 3.69 0.04
C ASN A 216 12.16 3.64 -0.20
N TRP A 217 11.57 2.48 0.11
CA TRP A 217 10.14 2.19 -0.03
C TRP A 217 9.60 2.14 -1.48
N CYS A 218 10.45 2.35 -2.49
CA CYS A 218 10.04 2.27 -3.90
C CYS A 218 10.12 0.85 -4.49
N LEU A 219 10.76 -0.10 -3.80
CA LEU A 219 10.87 -1.49 -4.24
C LEU A 219 10.27 -2.47 -3.22
N SER A 220 9.70 -1.98 -2.14
CA SER A 220 8.98 -2.76 -1.13
C SER A 220 7.48 -2.77 -1.42
N GLN A 221 6.74 -3.68 -0.74
CA GLN A 221 5.27 -3.67 -0.70
C GLN A 221 4.76 -3.62 0.74
N GLY A 222 3.69 -2.90 0.98
CA GLY A 222 3.14 -2.63 2.30
C GLY A 222 2.70 -3.89 3.03
N HIS A 223 1.99 -4.78 2.38
CA HIS A 223 1.57 -6.05 2.98
C HIS A 223 2.74 -6.89 3.49
N ASP A 224 3.82 -7.00 2.70
CA ASP A 224 5.00 -7.73 3.13
C ASP A 224 5.68 -7.02 4.30
N THR A 225 5.78 -5.70 4.26
CA THR A 225 6.37 -4.89 5.32
C THR A 225 5.58 -4.97 6.63
N VAL A 226 4.26 -4.90 6.56
CA VAL A 226 3.36 -5.07 7.72
C VAL A 226 3.52 -6.46 8.35
N ARG A 227 3.66 -7.52 7.54
CA ARG A 227 3.91 -8.89 8.02
C ARG A 227 5.24 -9.01 8.73
N VAL A 228 6.32 -8.45 8.17
CA VAL A 228 7.63 -8.40 8.80
C VAL A 228 7.56 -7.66 10.13
N LEU A 229 6.91 -6.49 10.17
CA LEU A 229 6.76 -5.68 11.39
C LEU A 229 5.96 -6.43 12.47
N ALA A 230 4.81 -7.01 12.11
CA ALA A 230 3.98 -7.78 13.03
C ALA A 230 4.75 -8.94 13.66
N GLN A 231 5.60 -9.61 12.89
CA GLN A 231 6.44 -10.70 13.38
C GLN A 231 7.50 -10.21 14.38
N GLY A 232 8.17 -9.09 14.11
CA GLY A 232 9.14 -8.48 15.02
C GLY A 232 8.49 -8.05 16.33
N LEU A 233 7.35 -7.41 16.29
CA LEU A 233 6.61 -6.95 17.47
C LEU A 233 6.14 -8.10 18.37
N ARG A 234 5.88 -9.27 17.82
CA ARG A 234 5.45 -10.43 18.61
C ARG A 234 6.56 -10.99 19.50
N ARG A 235 7.82 -10.95 19.05
CA ARG A 235 8.89 -11.72 19.73
C ARG A 235 10.23 -10.99 19.87
N ARG A 236 10.60 -10.10 18.95
CA ARG A 236 11.97 -9.55 18.93
C ARG A 236 12.08 -8.12 19.44
N ILE A 237 11.14 -7.25 19.08
CA ILE A 237 11.12 -5.84 19.44
C ILE A 237 9.89 -5.44 20.26
N GLY A 238 9.09 -6.42 20.66
CA GLY A 238 7.90 -6.26 21.49
C GLY A 238 7.53 -7.59 22.14
N ARG A 239 6.45 -7.59 22.91
CA ARG A 239 5.98 -8.76 23.68
C ARG A 239 4.49 -9.01 23.54
N LYS A 240 3.83 -8.31 22.61
CA LYS A 240 2.37 -8.38 22.45
C LYS A 240 2.00 -9.24 21.26
N GLN A 241 0.97 -10.05 21.42
CA GLN A 241 0.32 -10.75 20.32
C GLN A 241 -0.44 -9.71 19.50
N ILE A 242 0.16 -9.30 18.39
CA ILE A 242 -0.43 -8.34 17.45
C ILE A 242 -0.55 -9.00 16.07
N SER A 243 -1.70 -8.83 15.44
CA SER A 243 -1.92 -9.30 14.06
C SER A 243 -1.41 -8.27 13.04
N GLU A 244 -1.18 -8.71 11.79
CA GLU A 244 -0.90 -7.79 10.69
C GLU A 244 -2.04 -6.78 10.49
N GLN A 245 -3.29 -7.20 10.69
CA GLN A 245 -4.45 -6.32 10.62
C GLN A 245 -4.45 -5.24 11.70
N ASP A 246 -4.01 -5.58 12.91
CA ASP A 246 -3.90 -4.60 14.01
C ASP A 246 -2.77 -3.61 13.74
N VAL A 247 -1.62 -4.08 13.22
CA VAL A 247 -0.52 -3.20 12.78
C VAL A 247 -1.03 -2.20 11.73
N ALA A 248 -1.71 -2.67 10.70
CA ALA A 248 -2.26 -1.80 9.65
C ALA A 248 -3.30 -0.81 10.21
N ARG A 249 -4.18 -1.24 11.13
CA ARG A 249 -5.15 -0.37 11.80
C ARG A 249 -4.49 0.72 12.62
N VAL A 250 -3.49 0.35 13.41
CA VAL A 250 -2.79 1.31 14.28
C VAL A 250 -2.01 2.32 13.45
N LEU A 251 -1.33 1.89 12.38
CA LEU A 251 -0.66 2.80 11.45
C LEU A 251 -1.65 3.83 10.86
N ARG A 252 -2.84 3.39 10.43
CA ARG A 252 -3.88 4.30 9.91
C ARG A 252 -4.37 5.30 10.96
N ILE A 253 -4.49 4.89 12.22
CA ILE A 253 -4.91 5.77 13.33
C ILE A 253 -3.78 6.74 13.71
N ALA A 254 -2.55 6.24 13.79
CA ALA A 254 -1.37 7.01 14.17
C ALA A 254 -0.94 8.04 13.10
N PHE A 255 -1.31 7.83 11.84
CA PHE A 255 -1.04 8.80 10.78
C PHE A 255 -1.98 10.00 10.94
N SER A 256 -1.51 11.02 11.65
CA SER A 256 -2.27 12.22 11.99
C SER A 256 -2.61 13.07 10.77
N LEU A 257 -3.50 14.04 10.95
CA LEU A 257 -3.79 15.04 9.91
C LEU A 257 -2.53 15.86 9.57
N GLU A 258 -1.69 16.14 10.55
CA GLU A 258 -0.42 16.87 10.33
C GLU A 258 0.53 16.08 9.43
N LEU A 259 0.67 14.78 9.65
CA LEU A 259 1.45 13.89 8.76
C LEU A 259 0.86 13.86 7.35
N LEU A 260 -0.47 13.78 7.24
CA LEU A 260 -1.13 13.84 5.95
C LEU A 260 -0.83 15.16 5.23
N GLN A 261 -0.92 16.31 5.91
CA GLN A 261 -0.66 17.63 5.33
C GLN A 261 0.79 17.80 4.84
N GLN A 262 1.74 17.06 5.42
CA GLN A 262 3.13 17.06 4.99
C GLN A 262 3.37 16.16 3.76
N SER A 263 2.45 15.26 3.43
CA SER A 263 2.60 14.32 2.33
C SER A 263 2.52 14.98 0.94
N VAL A 264 3.14 14.35 -0.06
CA VAL A 264 3.04 14.81 -1.45
C VAL A 264 1.64 14.57 -1.99
N MET A 265 1.04 13.41 -1.65
CA MET A 265 -0.32 13.09 -2.08
C MET A 265 -1.34 14.13 -1.60
N TYR A 266 -1.24 14.63 -0.35
CA TYR A 266 -2.13 15.68 0.13
C TYR A 266 -1.98 16.97 -0.66
N ARG A 267 -0.74 17.43 -0.89
CA ARG A 267 -0.49 18.64 -1.69
C ARG A 267 -1.04 18.52 -3.11
N SER A 268 -0.90 17.35 -3.71
CA SER A 268 -1.44 17.05 -5.04
C SER A 268 -2.98 17.08 -5.05
N LEU A 269 -3.62 16.49 -4.03
CA LEU A 269 -5.08 16.53 -3.87
C LEU A 269 -5.58 17.96 -3.63
N ARG A 270 -4.87 18.77 -2.82
CA ARG A 270 -5.20 20.20 -2.63
C ARG A 270 -5.07 21.00 -3.92
N SER A 271 -4.09 20.69 -4.76
CA SER A 271 -3.97 21.31 -6.09
C SER A 271 -5.13 20.90 -6.99
N LEU A 272 -5.50 19.60 -7.01
CA LEU A 272 -6.63 19.10 -7.77
C LEU A 272 -7.97 19.72 -7.32
N GLU A 273 -8.11 19.99 -6.03
CA GLU A 273 -9.32 20.58 -5.43
C GLU A 273 -9.73 21.88 -6.10
N THR A 274 -8.80 22.66 -6.66
CA THR A 274 -9.10 23.90 -7.40
C THR A 274 -9.96 23.69 -8.65
N THR A 275 -10.03 22.46 -9.16
CA THR A 275 -10.82 22.08 -10.34
C THR A 275 -12.13 21.37 -9.96
N LEU A 276 -12.36 21.09 -8.69
CA LEU A 276 -13.52 20.37 -8.18
C LEU A 276 -14.67 21.32 -7.83
N PRO A 277 -15.93 20.86 -7.84
CA PRO A 277 -17.10 21.68 -7.53
C PRO A 277 -17.22 22.05 -6.03
N ALA A 278 -16.50 21.34 -5.16
CA ALA A 278 -16.54 21.54 -3.72
C ALA A 278 -15.19 21.16 -3.09
N ALA A 279 -14.96 21.59 -1.84
CA ALA A 279 -13.77 21.26 -1.09
C ALA A 279 -13.72 19.75 -0.76
N LEU A 280 -12.57 19.13 -0.95
CA LEU A 280 -12.32 17.75 -0.57
C LEU A 280 -11.98 17.62 0.92
N PHE A 281 -11.29 18.61 1.46
CA PHE A 281 -10.88 18.67 2.87
C PHE A 281 -11.59 19.82 3.60
N SER A 282 -11.78 19.62 4.91
CA SER A 282 -12.35 20.64 5.79
C SER A 282 -11.33 21.72 6.17
#